data_51c0289adc15c0028181a9fa8eb614e8
#
_entry.id   51c0289adc15c0028181a9fa8eb614e8
#
_cell.length_a   1.000
_cell.length_b   1.000
_cell.length_c   1.000
_cell.angle_alpha   90.00
_cell.angle_beta   90.00
_cell.angle_gamma   90.00
#
_symmetry.space_group_name_H-M   'P 1'
#
loop_
_entity.id
_entity.type
_entity.pdbx_description
1 polymer ?
#
loop_
_entity_poly.entity_id
_entity_poly.type
_entity_poly.pdbx_seq_one_letter_code
_entity_poly.pdbx_strand_id
1 'polypeptide(L)'
;MIRRDVGGVIVPLLPERLHPFVARLRELLEASLAGSGPLGGVESLVLERRLASRRRSDVLAALACDADLVRVLTGDPARLSALGVGPETDAAAWQTLVVGFTGPTSVPVRWQAAAGGEPGVRLAVHCERGIAAVEIPADWSRPWRWSQPGQADEEQAYQPAAETMSLLEAALEREPDPVAAPVVPAASWADAARAIELADAVPRSVAKGRAVDLHQEEFSDLGTFRGTMASLGCGIILAALGLVILAALVGGLAHEFDWALGGWLAGTWPFVALAALGGFLLLQLLPLLVAGSGRHE
;
A
#
# COMPACT_ATOMS: atom_id res chain seq x y z
N MET A 1 4.42 -14.14 -5.16
CA MET A 1 4.69 -15.55 -5.52
C MET A 1 6.04 -15.72 -6.19
N ILE A 2 6.36 -15.00 -7.27
CA ILE A 2 7.63 -15.10 -8.03
C ILE A 2 8.89 -14.94 -7.16
N ARG A 3 8.87 -14.04 -6.16
CA ARG A 3 10.03 -13.77 -5.29
C ARG A 3 10.44 -14.94 -4.38
N ARG A 4 9.49 -15.80 -3.99
CA ARG A 4 9.79 -16.98 -3.14
C ARG A 4 10.41 -18.13 -3.93
N ASP A 5 10.10 -18.21 -5.21
CA ASP A 5 10.49 -19.36 -6.03
C ASP A 5 11.90 -19.24 -6.63
N VAL A 6 12.43 -18.01 -6.77
CA VAL A 6 13.70 -17.73 -7.47
C VAL A 6 14.83 -17.34 -6.51
N GLY A 7 14.54 -17.03 -5.25
CA GLY A 7 15.54 -16.60 -4.24
C GLY A 7 16.26 -15.29 -4.59
N GLY A 8 15.76 -14.56 -5.59
CA GLY A 8 16.33 -13.30 -6.07
C GLY A 8 15.86 -12.09 -5.27
N VAL A 9 16.71 -11.05 -5.23
CA VAL A 9 16.36 -9.72 -4.70
C VAL A 9 15.75 -8.88 -5.80
N ILE A 10 14.55 -8.34 -5.58
CA ILE A 10 13.89 -7.41 -6.49
C ILE A 10 13.76 -6.07 -5.77
N VAL A 11 14.41 -5.04 -6.30
CA VAL A 11 14.34 -3.66 -5.81
C VAL A 11 13.56 -2.83 -6.83
N PRO A 12 12.42 -2.23 -6.45
CA PRO A 12 11.71 -1.31 -7.33
C PRO A 12 12.55 -0.06 -7.62
N LEU A 13 12.50 0.39 -8.87
CA LEU A 13 13.20 1.59 -9.30
C LEU A 13 12.35 2.84 -8.97
N LEU A 14 12.53 3.37 -7.78
CA LEU A 14 11.93 4.62 -7.29
C LEU A 14 13.04 5.53 -6.77
N PRO A 15 13.91 6.02 -7.66
CA PRO A 15 15.15 6.68 -7.25
C PRO A 15 14.93 8.07 -6.66
N GLU A 16 13.84 8.76 -6.99
CA GLU A 16 13.58 10.12 -6.51
C GLU A 16 13.56 10.20 -4.98
N ARG A 17 13.10 9.15 -4.30
CA ARG A 17 13.06 9.09 -2.82
C ARG A 17 14.44 9.17 -2.15
N LEU A 18 15.49 8.80 -2.89
CA LEU A 18 16.86 8.70 -2.36
C LEU A 18 17.62 10.02 -2.43
N HIS A 19 17.08 11.03 -3.12
CA HIS A 19 17.76 12.32 -3.25
C HIS A 19 17.88 13.02 -1.88
N PRO A 20 19.05 13.59 -1.52
CA PRO A 20 19.25 14.26 -0.24
C PRO A 20 18.24 15.36 0.07
N PHE A 21 17.74 16.07 -0.95
CA PHE A 21 16.70 17.09 -0.75
C PHE A 21 15.34 16.49 -0.33
N VAL A 22 15.02 15.25 -0.71
CA VAL A 22 13.83 14.58 -0.22
C VAL A 22 13.99 14.20 1.25
N ALA A 23 15.16 13.69 1.64
CA ALA A 23 15.48 13.43 3.03
C ALA A 23 15.38 14.70 3.88
N ARG A 24 15.99 15.80 3.42
CA ARG A 24 15.93 17.12 4.07
C ARG A 24 14.51 17.65 4.19
N LEU A 25 13.67 17.47 3.16
CA LEU A 25 12.28 17.89 3.19
C LEU A 25 11.47 17.08 4.20
N ARG A 26 11.75 15.79 4.31
CA ARG A 26 11.16 14.89 5.32
C ARG A 26 11.54 15.33 6.73
N GLU A 27 12.82 15.59 7.00
CA GLU A 27 13.29 16.07 8.29
C GLU A 27 12.62 17.41 8.68
N LEU A 28 12.51 18.34 7.71
CA LEU A 28 11.84 19.62 7.91
C LEU A 28 10.36 19.40 8.28
N LEU A 29 9.68 18.49 7.59
CA LEU A 29 8.28 18.17 7.82
C LEU A 29 8.10 17.52 9.20
N GLU A 30 8.92 16.55 9.57
CA GLU A 30 8.91 15.90 10.89
C GLU A 30 9.17 16.91 12.01
N ALA A 31 10.16 17.79 11.85
CA ALA A 31 10.46 18.85 12.84
C ALA A 31 9.29 19.84 12.98
N SER A 32 8.66 20.22 11.86
CA SER A 32 7.52 21.14 11.88
C SER A 32 6.28 20.52 12.50
N LEU A 33 6.03 19.23 12.29
CA LEU A 33 4.96 18.49 12.95
C LEU A 33 5.19 18.35 14.47
N ALA A 34 6.46 18.24 14.88
CA ALA A 34 6.85 18.23 16.28
C ALA A 34 6.85 19.65 16.93
N GLY A 35 6.51 20.70 16.16
CA GLY A 35 6.49 22.09 16.66
C GLY A 35 7.87 22.74 16.79
N SER A 36 8.94 22.09 16.34
CA SER A 36 10.33 22.56 16.43
C SER A 36 10.91 23.04 15.09
N GLY A 37 10.11 22.99 14.02
CA GLY A 37 10.55 23.34 12.68
C GLY A 37 10.90 24.81 12.49
N PRO A 38 11.91 25.13 11.68
CA PRO A 38 12.36 26.51 11.44
C PRO A 38 11.30 27.38 10.77
N LEU A 39 10.37 26.79 10.02
CA LEU A 39 9.30 27.46 9.32
C LEU A 39 7.93 27.46 10.04
N GLY A 40 7.88 26.97 11.27
CA GLY A 40 6.61 26.84 12.02
C GLY A 40 5.82 25.59 11.64
N GLY A 41 4.52 25.62 11.94
CA GLY A 41 3.60 24.51 11.65
C GLY A 41 3.41 24.27 10.16
N VAL A 42 3.18 23.02 9.79
CA VAL A 42 2.89 22.62 8.40
C VAL A 42 1.41 22.86 8.08
N GLU A 43 1.15 23.57 7.00
CA GLU A 43 -0.21 23.80 6.49
C GLU A 43 -0.61 22.81 5.41
N SER A 44 0.29 22.52 4.46
CA SER A 44 0.02 21.55 3.39
C SER A 44 1.29 21.11 2.66
N LEU A 45 1.20 19.96 1.98
CA LEU A 45 2.16 19.47 1.01
C LEU A 45 1.54 19.53 -0.39
N VAL A 46 2.22 20.14 -1.33
CA VAL A 46 1.74 20.30 -2.71
C VAL A 46 2.77 19.76 -3.69
N LEU A 47 2.32 18.84 -4.56
CA LEU A 47 3.09 18.34 -5.70
C LEU A 47 2.46 18.84 -7.00
N GLU A 48 3.24 19.56 -7.76
CA GLU A 48 2.85 20.02 -9.11
C GLU A 48 3.68 19.28 -10.14
N ARG A 49 3.02 18.39 -10.90
CA ARG A 49 3.64 17.63 -11.99
C ARG A 49 3.36 18.31 -13.32
N ARG A 50 4.40 18.75 -14.03
CA ARG A 50 4.34 19.24 -15.39
C ARG A 50 4.73 18.10 -16.34
N LEU A 51 3.80 17.73 -17.21
CA LEU A 51 3.95 16.58 -18.11
C LEU A 51 4.00 17.05 -19.56
N ALA A 52 4.88 16.45 -20.34
CA ALA A 52 4.94 16.66 -21.80
C ALA A 52 3.70 16.06 -22.50
N SER A 53 3.16 14.97 -21.96
CA SER A 53 1.94 14.31 -22.43
C SER A 53 0.90 14.26 -21.31
N ARG A 54 -0.36 14.48 -21.67
CA ARG A 54 -1.49 14.44 -20.74
C ARG A 54 -2.42 13.24 -20.98
N ARG A 55 -1.95 12.25 -21.70
CA ARG A 55 -2.70 11.00 -21.83
C ARG A 55 -2.91 10.40 -20.46
N ARG A 56 -4.06 9.77 -20.28
CA ARG A 56 -4.43 9.17 -19.00
C ARG A 56 -3.36 8.22 -18.46
N SER A 57 -2.80 7.36 -19.31
CA SER A 57 -1.71 6.44 -18.96
C SER A 57 -0.49 7.18 -18.41
N ASP A 58 -0.07 8.27 -19.07
CA ASP A 58 1.14 9.00 -18.71
C ASP A 58 0.95 9.77 -17.39
N VAL A 59 -0.25 10.33 -17.19
CA VAL A 59 -0.62 11.01 -15.95
C VAL A 59 -0.66 10.04 -14.78
N LEU A 60 -1.27 8.85 -14.95
CA LEU A 60 -1.35 7.84 -13.90
C LEU A 60 0.02 7.22 -13.58
N ALA A 61 0.86 6.99 -14.59
CA ALA A 61 2.22 6.52 -14.39
C ALA A 61 3.06 7.53 -13.60
N ALA A 62 2.98 8.83 -13.94
CA ALA A 62 3.64 9.88 -13.20
C ALA A 62 3.11 9.98 -11.76
N LEU A 63 1.80 9.90 -11.58
CA LEU A 63 1.19 9.90 -10.26
C LEU A 63 1.66 8.71 -9.40
N ALA A 64 1.85 7.53 -9.98
CA ALA A 64 2.36 6.37 -9.24
C ALA A 64 3.76 6.62 -8.70
N CYS A 65 4.66 7.22 -9.49
CA CYS A 65 5.99 7.61 -9.00
C CYS A 65 5.90 8.69 -7.90
N ASP A 66 5.06 9.71 -8.11
CA ASP A 66 4.88 10.79 -7.14
C ASP A 66 4.17 10.35 -5.85
N ALA A 67 3.29 9.35 -5.93
CA ALA A 67 2.64 8.77 -4.78
C ALA A 67 3.64 8.11 -3.83
N ASP A 68 4.74 7.59 -4.33
CA ASP A 68 5.83 7.10 -3.51
C ASP A 68 6.49 8.24 -2.71
N LEU A 69 6.74 9.39 -3.33
CA LEU A 69 7.25 10.58 -2.62
C LEU A 69 6.28 11.06 -1.53
N VAL A 70 4.97 11.06 -1.82
CA VAL A 70 3.95 11.38 -0.82
C VAL A 70 4.08 10.45 0.37
N ARG A 71 4.18 9.13 0.12
CA ARG A 71 4.28 8.11 1.17
C ARG A 71 5.54 8.27 2.01
N VAL A 72 6.67 8.55 1.39
CA VAL A 72 7.95 8.80 2.08
C VAL A 72 7.85 10.00 3.01
N LEU A 73 7.13 11.05 2.62
CA LEU A 73 7.04 12.30 3.35
C LEU A 73 5.95 12.29 4.42
N THR A 74 4.78 11.73 4.13
CA THR A 74 3.60 11.85 5.00
C THR A 74 3.05 10.52 5.53
N GLY A 75 3.70 9.41 5.19
CA GLY A 75 3.19 8.06 5.48
C GLY A 75 2.12 7.60 4.49
N ASP A 76 1.60 6.40 4.71
CA ASP A 76 0.62 5.80 3.81
C ASP A 76 -0.74 6.50 3.85
N PRO A 77 -1.24 7.03 2.72
CA PRO A 77 -2.56 7.62 2.67
C PRO A 77 -3.66 6.58 2.95
N ALA A 78 -4.60 6.94 3.83
CA ALA A 78 -5.78 6.14 4.13
C ALA A 78 -6.97 6.45 3.20
N ARG A 79 -6.97 7.66 2.62
CA ARG A 79 -8.07 8.14 1.76
C ARG A 79 -7.50 8.97 0.61
N LEU A 80 -8.14 8.83 -0.56
CA LEU A 80 -7.82 9.58 -1.77
C LEU A 80 -9.10 10.21 -2.32
N SER A 81 -9.04 11.50 -2.70
CA SER A 81 -10.08 12.19 -3.44
C SER A 81 -9.51 12.75 -4.73
N ALA A 82 -10.15 12.52 -5.85
CA ALA A 82 -9.70 13.03 -7.14
C ALA A 82 -10.80 13.86 -7.82
N LEU A 83 -10.39 15.03 -8.30
CA LEU A 83 -11.19 15.93 -9.09
C LEU A 83 -10.52 16.12 -10.44
N GLY A 84 -11.22 15.84 -11.51
CA GLY A 84 -10.67 15.98 -12.85
C GLY A 84 -11.76 16.00 -13.90
N VAL A 85 -11.51 16.74 -14.96
CA VAL A 85 -12.30 16.70 -16.19
C VAL A 85 -11.46 15.93 -17.19
N GLY A 86 -11.80 14.68 -17.40
CA GLY A 86 -11.12 13.83 -18.36
C GLY A 86 -12.14 13.05 -19.17
N PRO A 87 -11.83 12.73 -20.41
CA PRO A 87 -12.67 11.90 -21.22
C PRO A 87 -12.60 10.44 -20.75
N GLU A 88 -13.64 9.70 -21.09
CA GLU A 88 -13.79 8.28 -20.74
C GLU A 88 -12.77 7.36 -21.45
N THR A 89 -12.06 7.85 -22.46
CA THR A 89 -11.13 7.04 -23.26
C THR A 89 -9.67 7.33 -22.92
N ASP A 90 -8.83 6.30 -22.91
CA ASP A 90 -7.38 6.40 -22.61
C ASP A 90 -6.60 7.30 -23.59
N ALA A 91 -7.13 7.54 -24.79
CA ALA A 91 -6.49 8.35 -25.84
C ALA A 91 -6.65 9.85 -25.62
N ALA A 92 -7.59 10.27 -24.79
CA ALA A 92 -7.89 11.68 -24.63
C ALA A 92 -7.15 12.27 -23.43
N ALA A 93 -6.75 13.54 -23.58
CA ALA A 93 -5.96 14.23 -22.59
C ALA A 93 -6.80 14.62 -21.35
N TRP A 94 -6.30 14.32 -20.17
CA TRP A 94 -6.82 14.92 -18.94
C TRP A 94 -6.43 16.39 -18.89
N GLN A 95 -7.43 17.27 -18.97
CA GLN A 95 -7.18 18.72 -18.97
C GLN A 95 -6.79 19.23 -17.60
N THR A 96 -7.45 18.74 -16.57
CA THR A 96 -7.14 19.05 -15.17
C THR A 96 -7.32 17.80 -14.32
N LEU A 97 -6.34 17.51 -13.49
CA LEU A 97 -6.46 16.48 -12.46
C LEU A 97 -5.84 17.01 -11.17
N VAL A 98 -6.63 16.99 -10.11
CA VAL A 98 -6.18 17.29 -8.75
C VAL A 98 -6.51 16.09 -7.89
N VAL A 99 -5.53 15.61 -7.15
CA VAL A 99 -5.67 14.48 -6.24
C VAL A 99 -5.32 14.93 -4.84
N GLY A 100 -6.25 14.78 -3.92
CA GLY A 100 -6.04 14.99 -2.49
C GLY A 100 -5.79 13.68 -1.79
N PHE A 101 -4.77 13.61 -0.93
CA PHE A 101 -4.48 12.48 -0.07
C PHE A 101 -4.67 12.88 1.39
N THR A 102 -5.21 11.96 2.17
CA THR A 102 -5.32 12.09 3.63
C THR A 102 -4.67 10.89 4.26
N GLY A 103 -3.68 11.12 5.11
CA GLY A 103 -2.86 10.09 5.75
C GLY A 103 -2.77 10.28 7.27
N PRO A 104 -1.86 9.53 7.92
CA PRO A 104 -1.72 9.52 9.37
C PRO A 104 -1.21 10.85 9.96
N THR A 105 -0.46 11.63 9.20
CA THR A 105 0.11 12.91 9.66
C THR A 105 -0.89 14.06 9.74
N SER A 106 -2.13 13.86 9.29
CA SER A 106 -3.16 14.91 9.19
C SER A 106 -2.77 16.11 8.31
N VAL A 107 -1.61 16.07 7.63
CA VAL A 107 -1.18 17.10 6.68
C VAL A 107 -2.00 16.95 5.41
N PRO A 108 -2.69 18.01 4.93
CA PRO A 108 -3.35 17.97 3.64
C PRO A 108 -2.30 17.85 2.51
N VAL A 109 -2.41 16.80 1.72
CA VAL A 109 -1.55 16.58 0.57
C VAL A 109 -2.33 16.77 -0.71
N ARG A 110 -1.80 17.57 -1.63
CA ARG A 110 -2.40 17.81 -2.94
C ARG A 110 -1.38 17.53 -4.04
N TRP A 111 -1.73 16.64 -4.93
CA TRP A 111 -1.05 16.42 -6.19
C TRP A 111 -1.87 17.03 -7.32
N GLN A 112 -1.22 17.69 -8.27
CA GLN A 112 -1.89 18.25 -9.43
C GLN A 112 -1.06 18.12 -10.70
N ALA A 113 -1.74 17.78 -11.82
CA ALA A 113 -1.16 17.88 -13.13
C ALA A 113 -1.24 19.33 -13.61
N ALA A 114 -0.10 20.02 -13.63
CA ALA A 114 -0.01 21.42 -14.07
C ALA A 114 0.11 21.53 -15.59
N ALA A 115 -0.43 22.62 -16.13
CA ALA A 115 -0.32 22.95 -17.55
C ALA A 115 0.88 23.84 -17.81
N GLY A 116 1.58 23.59 -18.95
CA GLY A 116 2.66 24.46 -19.44
C GLY A 116 3.96 24.35 -18.65
N GLY A 117 4.98 25.03 -19.13
CA GLY A 117 6.32 25.00 -18.56
C GLY A 117 7.13 23.77 -18.93
N GLU A 118 8.36 23.70 -18.46
CA GLU A 118 9.22 22.54 -18.64
C GLU A 118 8.70 21.33 -17.83
N PRO A 119 8.77 20.12 -18.39
CA PRO A 119 8.41 18.91 -17.68
C PRO A 119 9.25 18.76 -16.40
N GLY A 120 8.61 18.29 -15.32
CA GLY A 120 9.25 18.12 -14.02
C GLY A 120 8.24 18.09 -12.89
N VAL A 121 8.75 18.08 -11.67
CA VAL A 121 7.94 18.15 -10.44
C VAL A 121 8.39 19.31 -9.59
N ARG A 122 7.45 20.02 -9.02
CA ARG A 122 7.67 20.89 -7.88
C ARG A 122 7.00 20.30 -6.66
N LEU A 123 7.81 19.95 -5.68
CA LEU A 123 7.39 19.43 -4.39
C LEU A 123 7.55 20.53 -3.34
N ALA A 124 6.46 21.02 -2.76
CA ALA A 124 6.45 22.17 -1.88
C ALA A 124 5.73 21.88 -0.56
N VAL A 125 6.40 22.15 0.56
CA VAL A 125 5.83 22.15 1.91
C VAL A 125 5.49 23.58 2.28
N HIS A 126 4.21 23.86 2.46
CA HIS A 126 3.71 25.14 2.92
C HIS A 126 3.67 25.14 4.44
N CYS A 127 4.33 26.10 5.05
CA CYS A 127 4.40 26.30 6.48
C CYS A 127 3.98 27.73 6.84
N GLU A 128 3.69 27.99 8.11
CA GLU A 128 3.26 29.31 8.62
C GLU A 128 4.21 30.45 8.24
N ARG A 129 5.52 30.21 8.18
CA ARG A 129 6.55 31.21 7.92
C ARG A 129 7.19 31.12 6.54
N GLY A 130 6.57 30.39 5.62
CA GLY A 130 6.99 30.32 4.22
C GLY A 130 6.97 28.93 3.63
N ILE A 131 7.57 28.78 2.46
CA ILE A 131 7.48 27.57 1.65
C ILE A 131 8.90 27.03 1.46
N ALA A 132 9.11 25.75 1.80
CA ALA A 132 10.26 24.99 1.37
C ALA A 132 9.90 24.16 0.14
N ALA A 133 10.69 24.21 -0.92
CA ALA A 133 10.38 23.51 -2.15
C ALA A 133 11.60 22.83 -2.77
N VAL A 134 11.33 21.72 -3.43
CA VAL A 134 12.27 20.99 -4.28
C VAL A 134 11.75 21.01 -5.71
N GLU A 135 12.57 21.45 -6.64
CA GLU A 135 12.30 21.34 -8.07
C GLU A 135 13.07 20.16 -8.65
N ILE A 136 12.33 19.23 -9.22
CA ILE A 136 12.83 17.98 -9.80
C ILE A 136 12.64 18.07 -11.31
N PRO A 137 13.71 18.23 -12.10
CA PRO A 137 13.60 18.25 -13.56
C PRO A 137 13.24 16.85 -14.08
N ALA A 138 12.50 16.77 -15.19
CA ALA A 138 12.23 15.48 -15.82
C ALA A 138 13.48 14.86 -16.46
N ASP A 139 14.43 15.70 -16.81
CA ASP A 139 15.74 15.31 -17.31
C ASP A 139 16.73 15.23 -16.13
N TRP A 140 17.09 14.00 -15.77
CA TRP A 140 18.01 13.74 -14.65
C TRP A 140 19.46 14.20 -14.90
N SER A 141 19.78 14.69 -16.09
CA SER A 141 21.07 15.32 -16.35
C SER A 141 21.19 16.71 -15.73
N ARG A 142 20.07 17.33 -15.37
CA ARG A 142 20.02 18.62 -14.74
C ARG A 142 19.99 18.53 -13.21
N PRO A 143 20.60 19.49 -12.48
CA PRO A 143 20.56 19.49 -11.03
C PRO A 143 19.13 19.71 -10.51
N TRP A 144 18.84 19.12 -9.37
CA TRP A 144 17.67 19.45 -8.58
C TRP A 144 17.92 20.75 -7.82
N ARG A 145 16.86 21.52 -7.59
CA ARG A 145 16.95 22.79 -6.87
C ARG A 145 16.16 22.73 -5.58
N TRP A 146 16.80 23.14 -4.50
CA TRP A 146 16.18 23.38 -3.20
C TRP A 146 16.00 24.88 -3.00
N SER A 147 14.84 25.31 -2.50
CA SER A 147 14.54 26.68 -2.09
C SER A 147 13.86 26.70 -0.74
N GLN A 148 14.27 27.62 0.12
CA GLN A 148 13.72 27.84 1.46
C GLN A 148 13.86 29.30 1.85
N PRO A 149 12.87 29.92 2.54
CA PRO A 149 12.97 31.29 3.01
C PRO A 149 14.22 31.52 3.88
N GLY A 150 14.93 32.64 3.63
CA GLY A 150 16.12 33.00 4.38
C GLY A 150 17.38 32.22 4.05
N GLN A 151 17.34 31.34 3.07
CA GLN A 151 18.53 30.63 2.53
C GLN A 151 18.68 30.89 1.04
N ALA A 152 19.91 30.82 0.55
CA ALA A 152 20.16 30.81 -0.89
C ALA A 152 19.67 29.51 -1.51
N ASP A 153 19.21 29.58 -2.76
CA ASP A 153 18.86 28.39 -3.51
C ASP A 153 20.09 27.49 -3.66
N GLU A 154 19.89 26.19 -3.44
CA GLU A 154 20.92 25.16 -3.60
C GLU A 154 20.60 24.32 -4.82
N GLU A 155 21.64 23.97 -5.58
CA GLU A 155 21.52 23.04 -6.70
C GLU A 155 22.40 21.81 -6.46
N GLN A 156 21.83 20.63 -6.67
CA GLN A 156 22.56 19.38 -6.51
C GLN A 156 22.30 18.44 -7.69
N ALA A 157 23.38 18.00 -8.33
CA ALA A 157 23.30 16.98 -9.36
C ALA A 157 22.92 15.62 -8.73
N TYR A 158 22.13 14.84 -9.46
CA TYR A 158 21.68 13.55 -9.00
C TYR A 158 21.97 12.46 -10.03
N GLN A 159 22.55 11.37 -9.58
CA GLN A 159 22.87 10.21 -10.41
C GLN A 159 22.07 8.98 -9.95
N PRO A 160 20.81 8.86 -10.36
CA PRO A 160 19.93 7.80 -9.88
C PRO A 160 20.43 6.39 -10.14
N ALA A 161 21.19 6.19 -11.22
CA ALA A 161 21.77 4.88 -11.54
C ALA A 161 22.84 4.46 -10.50
N ALA A 162 23.71 5.37 -10.09
CA ALA A 162 24.73 5.10 -9.08
C ALA A 162 24.11 4.77 -7.72
N GLU A 163 23.16 5.59 -7.29
CA GLU A 163 22.43 5.39 -6.02
C GLU A 163 21.66 4.06 -6.02
N THR A 164 20.98 3.74 -7.13
CA THR A 164 20.26 2.46 -7.25
C THR A 164 21.20 1.26 -7.23
N MET A 165 22.37 1.36 -7.86
CA MET A 165 23.37 0.28 -7.83
C MET A 165 23.93 0.09 -6.43
N SER A 166 24.26 1.17 -5.73
CA SER A 166 24.71 1.10 -4.32
C SER A 166 23.68 0.42 -3.42
N LEU A 167 22.39 0.75 -3.60
CA LEU A 167 21.32 0.07 -2.86
C LEU A 167 21.16 -1.40 -3.21
N LEU A 168 21.33 -1.76 -4.48
CA LEU A 168 21.27 -3.15 -4.90
C LEU A 168 22.44 -3.95 -4.30
N GLU A 169 23.63 -3.38 -4.30
CA GLU A 169 24.82 -3.97 -3.65
C GLU A 169 24.58 -4.17 -2.16
N ALA A 170 24.10 -3.14 -1.45
CA ALA A 170 23.76 -3.25 -0.03
C ALA A 170 22.66 -4.28 0.26
N ALA A 171 21.70 -4.43 -0.65
CA ALA A 171 20.65 -5.44 -0.51
C ALA A 171 21.14 -6.88 -0.74
N LEU A 172 22.25 -7.04 -1.46
CA LEU A 172 22.91 -8.33 -1.68
C LEU A 172 23.89 -8.69 -0.56
N GLU A 173 24.51 -7.69 0.06
CA GLU A 173 25.35 -7.84 1.25
C GLU A 173 24.46 -8.10 2.47
N ARG A 174 24.33 -9.32 2.88
CA ARG A 174 23.36 -9.85 3.86
C ARG A 174 23.51 -9.36 5.31
N GLU A 175 24.40 -8.44 5.62
CA GLU A 175 24.52 -7.82 6.94
C GLU A 175 24.26 -6.30 6.84
N PRO A 176 23.03 -5.85 7.13
CA PRO A 176 22.77 -4.42 7.23
C PRO A 176 23.50 -3.88 8.48
N ASP A 177 24.48 -3.01 8.27
CA ASP A 177 25.05 -2.21 9.37
C ASP A 177 23.94 -1.31 9.94
N PRO A 178 23.47 -1.52 11.17
CA PRO A 178 22.39 -0.73 11.75
C PRO A 178 22.76 0.76 11.96
N VAL A 179 24.05 1.09 11.90
CA VAL A 179 24.56 2.46 12.07
C VAL A 179 24.53 3.24 10.75
N ALA A 180 24.58 2.56 9.62
CA ALA A 180 24.63 3.15 8.28
C ALA A 180 23.29 3.16 7.54
N ALA A 181 22.16 2.89 8.24
CA ALA A 181 20.86 2.88 7.60
C ALA A 181 20.53 4.27 6.99
N PRO A 182 20.21 4.35 5.70
CA PRO A 182 19.88 5.61 5.06
C PRO A 182 18.61 6.20 5.70
N VAL A 183 18.57 7.53 5.82
CA VAL A 183 17.41 8.28 6.36
C VAL A 183 16.11 7.91 5.63
N VAL A 184 16.21 7.63 4.32
CA VAL A 184 15.11 7.10 3.51
C VAL A 184 15.53 5.72 2.99
N PRO A 185 14.86 4.64 3.40
CA PRO A 185 15.22 3.30 2.96
C PRO A 185 14.89 3.09 1.48
N ALA A 186 15.57 2.11 0.87
CA ALA A 186 15.22 1.63 -0.47
C ALA A 186 13.75 1.23 -0.56
N ALA A 187 13.14 1.45 -1.72
CA ALA A 187 11.77 1.04 -1.94
C ALA A 187 11.62 -0.48 -1.85
N SER A 188 10.64 -0.93 -1.12
CA SER A 188 10.23 -2.33 -1.08
C SER A 188 9.21 -2.62 -2.21
N TRP A 189 9.00 -3.91 -2.50
CA TRP A 189 7.93 -4.31 -3.42
C TRP A 189 6.54 -3.87 -2.93
N ALA A 190 6.33 -3.85 -1.62
CA ALA A 190 5.10 -3.34 -1.02
C ALA A 190 4.91 -1.84 -1.30
N ASP A 191 5.99 -1.05 -1.25
CA ASP A 191 5.94 0.37 -1.58
C ASP A 191 5.52 0.61 -3.03
N ALA A 192 6.12 -0.12 -3.97
CA ALA A 192 5.76 -0.01 -5.39
C ALA A 192 4.31 -0.44 -5.66
N ALA A 193 3.88 -1.55 -5.06
CA ALA A 193 2.50 -2.02 -5.18
C ALA A 193 1.51 -0.98 -4.64
N ARG A 194 1.83 -0.37 -3.50
CA ARG A 194 0.99 0.67 -2.90
C ARG A 194 0.94 1.94 -3.73
N ALA A 195 2.05 2.36 -4.31
CA ALA A 195 2.09 3.51 -5.22
C ALA A 195 1.20 3.30 -6.46
N ILE A 196 1.21 2.11 -7.04
CA ILE A 196 0.33 1.73 -8.16
C ILE A 196 -1.14 1.70 -7.72
N GLU A 197 -1.45 1.12 -6.56
CA GLU A 197 -2.81 1.08 -6.01
C GLU A 197 -3.41 2.48 -5.82
N LEU A 198 -2.59 3.42 -5.32
CA LEU A 198 -2.98 4.83 -5.19
C LEU A 198 -3.33 5.43 -6.55
N ALA A 199 -2.52 5.20 -7.58
CA ALA A 199 -2.80 5.66 -8.93
C ALA A 199 -4.07 5.03 -9.51
N ASP A 200 -4.29 3.73 -9.31
CA ASP A 200 -5.49 2.99 -9.75
C ASP A 200 -6.77 3.42 -9.02
N ALA A 201 -6.66 4.01 -7.84
CA ALA A 201 -7.81 4.55 -7.11
C ALA A 201 -8.35 5.85 -7.73
N VAL A 202 -7.52 6.61 -8.46
CA VAL A 202 -7.90 7.91 -9.04
C VAL A 202 -9.06 7.80 -10.03
N PRO A 203 -9.04 6.93 -11.05
CA PRO A 203 -10.19 6.77 -11.96
C PRO A 203 -11.48 6.42 -11.24
N ARG A 204 -11.38 5.60 -10.18
CA ARG A 204 -12.54 5.22 -9.36
C ARG A 204 -13.10 6.40 -8.58
N SER A 205 -12.23 7.27 -8.05
CA SER A 205 -12.63 8.48 -7.33
C SER A 205 -13.29 9.49 -8.28
N VAL A 206 -12.69 9.73 -9.44
CA VAL A 206 -13.27 10.63 -10.47
C VAL A 206 -14.63 10.14 -10.94
N ALA A 207 -14.77 8.84 -11.27
CA ALA A 207 -16.03 8.27 -11.74
C ALA A 207 -17.14 8.32 -10.68
N LYS A 208 -16.80 8.17 -9.39
CA LYS A 208 -17.75 8.22 -8.28
C LYS A 208 -18.03 9.64 -7.79
N GLY A 209 -17.24 10.64 -8.18
CA GLY A 209 -17.31 12.01 -7.66
C GLY A 209 -17.12 12.13 -6.15
N ARG A 210 -16.46 11.17 -5.52
CA ARG A 210 -16.23 11.12 -4.07
C ARG A 210 -14.90 10.49 -3.71
N ALA A 211 -14.45 10.76 -2.48
CA ALA A 211 -13.27 10.12 -1.93
C ALA A 211 -13.41 8.58 -1.88
N VAL A 212 -12.30 7.91 -2.10
CA VAL A 212 -12.15 6.45 -2.00
C VAL A 212 -11.31 6.15 -0.76
N ASP A 213 -11.85 5.34 0.13
CA ASP A 213 -11.09 4.81 1.25
C ASP A 213 -10.13 3.72 0.74
N LEU A 214 -8.90 3.84 1.11
CA LEU A 214 -7.82 2.94 0.73
C LEU A 214 -7.65 1.96 1.89
N HIS A 215 -8.18 0.76 1.72
CA HIS A 215 -7.99 -0.27 2.72
C HIS A 215 -6.52 -0.69 2.70
N GLN A 216 -5.83 -0.46 3.80
CA GLN A 216 -4.56 -1.12 4.06
C GLN A 216 -4.90 -2.58 4.37
N GLU A 217 -5.00 -3.39 3.33
CA GLU A 217 -4.84 -4.82 3.52
C GLU A 217 -3.36 -5.02 3.88
N GLU A 218 -3.05 -4.91 5.17
CA GLU A 218 -1.88 -5.60 5.67
C GLU A 218 -2.09 -7.06 5.28
N PHE A 219 -1.35 -7.53 4.28
CA PHE A 219 -1.19 -8.95 4.01
C PHE A 219 -0.45 -9.56 5.21
N SER A 220 -1.11 -9.55 6.36
CA SER A 220 -0.64 -10.31 7.49
C SER A 220 -0.97 -11.77 7.18
N ASP A 221 0.01 -12.63 7.31
CA ASP A 221 -0.19 -14.10 7.25
C ASP A 221 -1.37 -14.51 8.14
N LEU A 222 -1.62 -13.74 9.20
CA LEU A 222 -2.75 -13.90 10.13
C LEU A 222 -4.11 -13.53 9.51
N GLY A 223 -4.16 -12.48 8.65
CA GLY A 223 -5.40 -12.08 7.94
C GLY A 223 -5.77 -13.10 6.87
N THR A 224 -4.79 -13.57 6.11
CA THR A 224 -4.97 -14.63 5.10
C THR A 224 -5.38 -15.95 5.77
N PHE A 225 -4.77 -16.29 6.91
CA PHE A 225 -5.12 -17.45 7.70
C PHE A 225 -6.57 -17.37 8.23
N ARG A 226 -6.98 -16.22 8.79
CA ARG A 226 -8.35 -16.00 9.27
C ARG A 226 -9.38 -16.10 8.15
N GLY A 227 -9.10 -15.52 6.98
CA GLY A 227 -9.99 -15.61 5.82
C GLY A 227 -10.15 -17.05 5.32
N THR A 228 -9.06 -17.80 5.23
CA THR A 228 -9.09 -19.22 4.82
C THR A 228 -9.80 -20.09 5.85
N MET A 229 -9.56 -19.86 7.14
CA MET A 229 -10.24 -20.60 8.22
C MET A 229 -11.73 -20.28 8.31
N ALA A 230 -12.16 -19.05 8.04
CA ALA A 230 -13.57 -18.69 8.01
C ALA A 230 -14.31 -19.39 6.87
N SER A 231 -13.72 -19.44 5.67
CA SER A 231 -14.32 -20.12 4.51
C SER A 231 -14.36 -21.64 4.68
N LEU A 232 -13.31 -22.22 5.24
CA LEU A 232 -13.21 -23.64 5.56
C LEU A 232 -14.22 -24.03 6.63
N GLY A 233 -14.41 -23.17 7.65
CA GLY A 233 -15.41 -23.36 8.69
C GLY A 233 -16.84 -23.41 8.17
N CYS A 234 -17.19 -22.48 7.28
CA CYS A 234 -18.50 -22.46 6.64
C CYS A 234 -18.72 -23.73 5.79
N GLY A 235 -17.69 -24.17 5.05
CA GLY A 235 -17.73 -25.41 4.28
C GLY A 235 -17.96 -26.67 5.14
N ILE A 236 -17.27 -26.77 6.28
CA ILE A 236 -17.41 -27.90 7.22
C ILE A 236 -18.83 -27.94 7.84
N ILE A 237 -19.37 -26.77 8.24
CA ILE A 237 -20.72 -26.68 8.79
C ILE A 237 -21.77 -27.12 7.76
N LEU A 238 -21.65 -26.66 6.52
CA LEU A 238 -22.56 -27.05 5.43
C LEU A 238 -22.45 -28.53 5.11
N ALA A 239 -21.24 -29.08 5.07
CA ALA A 239 -21.00 -30.50 4.86
C ALA A 239 -21.59 -31.35 6.01
N ALA A 240 -21.40 -30.94 7.27
CA ALA A 240 -21.96 -31.60 8.43
C ALA A 240 -23.49 -31.58 8.40
N LEU A 241 -24.11 -30.45 8.05
CA LEU A 241 -25.55 -30.33 7.89
C LEU A 241 -26.07 -31.25 6.77
N GLY A 242 -25.40 -31.27 5.62
CA GLY A 242 -25.73 -32.16 4.50
C GLY A 242 -25.64 -33.62 4.88
N LEU A 243 -24.63 -34.02 5.65
CA LEU A 243 -24.48 -35.39 6.17
C LEU A 243 -25.59 -35.79 7.16
N VAL A 244 -26.02 -34.86 8.02
CA VAL A 244 -27.14 -35.11 8.94
C VAL A 244 -28.45 -35.33 8.17
N ILE A 245 -28.71 -34.48 7.16
CA ILE A 245 -29.90 -34.64 6.31
C ILE A 245 -29.86 -35.97 5.55
N LEU A 246 -28.70 -36.33 4.98
CA LEU A 246 -28.50 -37.58 4.29
C LEU A 246 -28.71 -38.80 5.21
N ALA A 247 -28.17 -38.74 6.44
CA ALA A 247 -28.34 -39.77 7.44
C ALA A 247 -29.80 -39.95 7.83
N ALA A 248 -30.56 -38.86 7.97
CA ALA A 248 -31.99 -38.90 8.25
C ALA A 248 -32.79 -39.57 7.10
N LEU A 249 -32.44 -39.22 5.85
CA LEU A 249 -33.06 -39.82 4.66
C LEU A 249 -32.76 -41.33 4.54
N VAL A 250 -31.48 -41.72 4.71
CA VAL A 250 -31.04 -43.12 4.67
C VAL A 250 -31.65 -43.90 5.82
N GLY A 251 -31.75 -43.33 7.02
CA GLY A 251 -32.38 -43.95 8.18
C GLY A 251 -33.88 -44.19 7.98
N GLY A 252 -34.58 -43.22 7.38
CA GLY A 252 -35.99 -43.37 7.02
C GLY A 252 -36.22 -44.48 5.99
N LEU A 253 -35.42 -44.52 4.93
CA LEU A 253 -35.46 -45.57 3.89
C LEU A 253 -35.08 -46.95 4.47
N ALA A 254 -34.07 -47.02 5.33
CA ALA A 254 -33.62 -48.26 5.96
C ALA A 254 -34.70 -48.85 6.88
N HIS A 255 -35.50 -48.03 7.52
CA HIS A 255 -36.63 -48.45 8.34
C HIS A 255 -37.76 -49.03 7.49
N GLU A 256 -38.06 -48.42 6.35
CA GLU A 256 -39.10 -48.84 5.42
C GLU A 256 -38.78 -50.17 4.73
N PHE A 257 -37.49 -50.40 4.41
CA PHE A 257 -37.03 -51.57 3.65
C PHE A 257 -36.35 -52.65 4.51
N ASP A 258 -36.38 -52.58 5.83
CA ASP A 258 -35.72 -53.52 6.77
C ASP A 258 -34.22 -53.71 6.47
N TRP A 259 -33.54 -52.63 6.02
CA TRP A 259 -32.16 -52.68 5.59
C TRP A 259 -31.19 -52.44 6.77
N ALA A 260 -30.67 -53.53 7.34
CA ALA A 260 -29.83 -53.51 8.55
C ALA A 260 -28.56 -52.67 8.42
N LEU A 261 -27.88 -52.67 7.25
CA LEU A 261 -26.69 -51.86 7.00
C LEU A 261 -26.99 -50.35 6.96
N GLY A 262 -28.15 -49.96 6.39
CA GLY A 262 -28.59 -48.58 6.36
C GLY A 262 -28.89 -48.02 7.73
N GLY A 263 -29.49 -48.81 8.62
CA GLY A 263 -29.76 -48.45 10.00
C GLY A 263 -28.49 -48.26 10.82
N TRP A 264 -27.48 -49.12 10.65
CA TRP A 264 -26.18 -48.98 11.31
C TRP A 264 -25.44 -47.72 10.83
N LEU A 265 -25.41 -47.45 9.52
CA LEU A 265 -24.80 -46.24 8.96
C LEU A 265 -25.48 -44.98 9.50
N ALA A 266 -26.81 -44.93 9.50
CA ALA A 266 -27.56 -43.79 9.99
C ALA A 266 -27.31 -43.51 11.49
N GLY A 267 -27.07 -44.55 12.30
CA GLY A 267 -26.75 -44.41 13.72
C GLY A 267 -25.34 -43.94 14.01
N THR A 268 -24.36 -44.25 13.17
CA THR A 268 -22.94 -43.88 13.39
C THR A 268 -22.55 -42.49 12.82
N TRP A 269 -23.18 -42.04 11.75
CA TRP A 269 -22.88 -40.78 11.07
C TRP A 269 -22.94 -39.52 11.96
N PRO A 270 -23.94 -39.34 12.86
CA PRO A 270 -23.98 -38.17 13.70
C PRO A 270 -22.75 -38.03 14.60
N PHE A 271 -22.18 -39.13 15.06
CA PHE A 271 -20.96 -39.12 15.88
C PHE A 271 -19.73 -38.75 15.09
N VAL A 272 -19.63 -39.15 13.81
CA VAL A 272 -18.53 -38.77 12.92
C VAL A 272 -18.61 -37.28 12.61
N ALA A 273 -19.80 -36.75 12.35
CA ALA A 273 -20.01 -35.32 12.10
C ALA A 273 -19.65 -34.45 13.33
N LEU A 274 -20.07 -34.90 14.53
CA LEU A 274 -19.73 -34.24 15.80
C LEU A 274 -18.24 -34.30 16.11
N ALA A 275 -17.57 -35.41 15.83
CA ALA A 275 -16.12 -35.56 16.02
C ALA A 275 -15.33 -34.61 15.06
N ALA A 276 -15.76 -34.52 13.81
CA ALA A 276 -15.16 -33.61 12.84
C ALA A 276 -15.34 -32.12 13.24
N LEU A 277 -16.54 -31.74 13.70
CA LEU A 277 -16.85 -30.42 14.20
C LEU A 277 -16.04 -30.07 15.46
N GLY A 278 -15.96 -31.01 16.40
CA GLY A 278 -15.15 -30.85 17.62
C GLY A 278 -13.66 -30.70 17.34
N GLY A 279 -13.13 -31.51 16.42
CA GLY A 279 -11.73 -31.38 15.95
C GLY A 279 -11.44 -30.03 15.30
N PHE A 280 -12.37 -29.54 14.50
CA PHE A 280 -12.23 -28.19 13.87
C PHE A 280 -12.26 -27.07 14.91
N LEU A 281 -13.16 -27.15 15.91
CA LEU A 281 -13.21 -26.18 17.01
C LEU A 281 -11.92 -26.16 17.85
N LEU A 282 -11.35 -27.34 18.11
CA LEU A 282 -10.05 -27.48 18.78
C LEU A 282 -8.92 -26.84 17.98
N LEU A 283 -8.93 -27.00 16.66
CA LEU A 283 -7.93 -26.36 15.77
C LEU A 283 -8.03 -24.82 15.79
N GLN A 284 -9.23 -24.27 15.97
CA GLN A 284 -9.43 -22.82 16.11
C GLN A 284 -8.89 -22.24 17.41
N LEU A 285 -8.72 -23.04 18.46
CA LEU A 285 -8.13 -22.62 19.73
C LEU A 285 -6.59 -22.56 19.70
N LEU A 286 -5.95 -23.23 18.71
CA LEU A 286 -4.50 -23.27 18.58
C LEU A 286 -3.84 -21.87 18.46
N PRO A 287 -4.35 -20.91 17.66
CA PRO A 287 -3.77 -19.57 17.58
C PRO A 287 -3.86 -18.78 18.89
N LEU A 288 -4.88 -19.05 19.73
CA LEU A 288 -5.04 -18.42 21.03
C LEU A 288 -3.97 -18.90 22.03
N LEU A 289 -3.57 -20.17 21.92
CA LEU A 289 -2.51 -20.75 22.75
C LEU A 289 -1.12 -20.24 22.35
N VAL A 290 -0.88 -20.05 21.03
CA VAL A 290 0.39 -19.51 20.51
C VAL A 290 0.52 -18.01 20.77
N ALA A 291 -0.55 -17.23 20.68
CA ALA A 291 -0.55 -15.80 20.97
C ALA A 291 -0.38 -15.48 22.46
N GLY A 292 -0.69 -16.42 23.35
CA GLY A 292 -0.53 -16.26 24.81
C GLY A 292 0.91 -16.45 25.28
N SER A 293 1.78 -17.13 24.52
CA SER A 293 3.18 -17.39 24.91
C SER A 293 4.18 -16.26 24.57
N GLY A 294 3.78 -15.27 23.78
CA GLY A 294 4.63 -14.15 23.35
C GLY A 294 4.59 -12.89 24.22
N ARG A 295 3.97 -12.92 25.39
CA ARG A 295 3.85 -11.73 26.28
C ARG A 295 4.81 -11.70 27.48
N HIS A 296 5.82 -12.58 27.47
CA HIS A 296 6.81 -12.65 28.56
C HIS A 296 8.25 -12.60 28.02
N GLU A 297 8.57 -11.65 27.12
CA GLU A 297 9.96 -11.20 26.94
C GLU A 297 9.98 -9.69 26.71
#